data_81b19440c807c1fe229bbd8985bd447f
#
_entry.id   81b19440c807c1fe229bbd8985bd447f
#
_cell.length_a   1.000
_cell.length_b   1.000
_cell.length_c   1.000
_cell.angle_alpha   90.00
_cell.angle_beta   90.00
_cell.angle_gamma   90.00
#
_symmetry.space_group_name_H-M   'P 1'
#
loop_
_entity.id
_entity.type
_entity.pdbx_description
1 polymer ?
#
loop_
_entity_poly.entity_id
_entity_poly.type
_entity_poly.pdbx_seq_one_letter_code
_entity_poly.pdbx_strand_id
1 'polypeptide(L)'
;MGLFDNLFKKKNCDICGGEIGLLGNRKLEDGNLCKDCAAKLSPWFDGRRHSTVEEIRKQLELREDNKNEVQAFHINRIYGEDTKIYVDEQKGNFMVTSAQDPKNGNPDVISLDAITNCEIDIREGRTEVMREDADGNEVSYNPPRYSYD
;
A
#
# COMPACT_ATOMS: atom_id res chain seq x y z
N MET A 1 12.06 41.68 10.64
CA MET A 1 11.66 40.70 9.66
C MET A 1 12.72 39.62 9.66
N GLY A 2 12.52 38.62 10.47
CA GLY A 2 13.52 37.55 10.62
C GLY A 2 13.29 36.41 9.65
N LEU A 3 14.37 35.72 9.31
CA LEU A 3 14.37 34.45 8.58
C LEU A 3 13.41 33.40 9.19
N PHE A 4 13.00 33.60 10.44
CA PHE A 4 12.11 32.72 11.18
C PHE A 4 10.61 32.94 10.91
N ASP A 5 10.20 34.13 10.43
CA ASP A 5 8.80 34.43 10.13
C ASP A 5 8.22 33.55 8.99
N ASN A 6 9.05 33.13 8.06
CA ASN A 6 8.61 32.22 6.98
C ASN A 6 8.54 30.75 7.39
N LEU A 7 9.24 30.36 8.46
CA LEU A 7 9.23 28.99 8.96
C LEU A 7 7.95 28.66 9.73
N PHE A 8 7.29 29.66 10.29
CA PHE A 8 6.07 29.51 11.09
C PHE A 8 4.80 29.93 10.34
N LYS A 9 4.91 30.25 9.06
CA LYS A 9 3.76 30.64 8.26
C LYS A 9 2.83 29.44 8.09
N LYS A 10 1.64 29.54 8.65
CA LYS A 10 0.58 28.54 8.49
C LYS A 10 0.25 28.39 7.02
N LYS A 11 0.19 27.14 6.55
CA LYS A 11 -0.16 26.78 5.17
C LYS A 11 -1.56 26.20 5.18
N ASN A 12 -2.28 26.40 4.08
CA ASN A 12 -3.59 25.82 3.87
C ASN A 12 -3.52 24.74 2.78
N CYS A 13 -4.35 23.73 2.92
CA CYS A 13 -4.50 22.69 1.91
C CYS A 13 -5.22 23.25 0.68
N ASP A 14 -4.61 23.08 -0.49
CA ASP A 14 -5.20 23.54 -1.76
C ASP A 14 -6.38 22.67 -2.24
N ILE A 15 -6.64 21.57 -1.55
CA ILE A 15 -7.78 20.67 -1.83
C ILE A 15 -8.97 21.02 -0.94
N CYS A 16 -8.82 20.96 0.39
CA CYS A 16 -9.93 21.15 1.33
C CYS A 16 -9.96 22.53 1.99
N GLY A 17 -8.95 23.38 1.77
CA GLY A 17 -8.83 24.69 2.38
C GLY A 17 -8.44 24.69 3.87
N GLY A 18 -8.31 23.51 4.48
CA GLY A 18 -7.98 23.37 5.90
C GLY A 18 -6.56 23.81 6.23
N GLU A 19 -6.36 24.29 7.46
CA GLU A 19 -5.06 24.70 7.96
C GLU A 19 -4.13 23.47 8.13
N ILE A 20 -2.90 23.60 7.66
CA ILE A 20 -1.88 22.57 7.79
C ILE A 20 -0.94 22.92 8.94
N GLY A 21 -0.81 22.01 9.91
CA GLY A 21 0.14 22.14 11.00
C GLY A 21 1.60 22.09 10.54
N LEU A 22 2.50 22.48 11.42
CA LEU A 22 3.93 22.69 11.13
C LEU A 22 4.62 21.52 10.40
N LEU A 23 4.27 20.28 10.73
CA LEU A 23 4.83 19.07 10.15
C LEU A 23 3.85 18.30 9.25
N GLY A 24 2.66 18.85 9.05
CA GLY A 24 1.56 18.17 8.36
C GLY A 24 1.55 18.36 6.84
N ASN A 25 2.38 19.26 6.30
CA ASN A 25 2.34 19.56 4.89
C ASN A 25 2.91 18.41 4.02
N ARG A 26 2.10 17.95 3.10
CA ARG A 26 2.48 17.04 2.02
C ARG A 26 2.63 17.84 0.74
N LYS A 27 3.80 18.52 0.59
CA LYS A 27 4.06 19.44 -0.51
C LYS A 27 3.80 18.79 -1.89
N LEU A 28 3.13 19.53 -2.75
CA LEU A 28 2.93 19.25 -4.16
C LEU A 28 3.92 20.07 -5.01
N GLU A 29 3.92 19.89 -6.32
CA GLU A 29 4.76 20.66 -7.23
C GLU A 29 4.39 22.15 -7.16
N ASP A 30 3.11 22.46 -7.18
CA ASP A 30 2.58 23.84 -7.22
C ASP A 30 1.69 24.20 -6.03
N GLY A 31 1.67 23.40 -4.96
CA GLY A 31 0.79 23.66 -3.82
C GLY A 31 1.06 22.84 -2.59
N ASN A 32 0.08 22.86 -1.68
CA ASN A 32 0.13 22.21 -0.39
C ASN A 32 -1.05 21.24 -0.21
N LEU A 33 -0.78 20.13 0.45
CA LEU A 33 -1.76 19.09 0.74
C LEU A 33 -1.72 18.72 2.21
N CYS A 34 -2.89 18.66 2.86
CA CYS A 34 -2.97 18.20 4.25
C CYS A 34 -2.86 16.67 4.33
N LYS A 35 -2.55 16.19 5.52
CA LYS A 35 -2.43 14.76 5.83
C LYS A 35 -3.71 13.98 5.48
N ASP A 36 -4.88 14.55 5.79
CA ASP A 36 -6.17 13.88 5.58
C ASP A 36 -6.52 13.74 4.10
N CYS A 37 -6.26 14.77 3.29
CA CYS A 37 -6.41 14.68 1.84
C CYS A 37 -5.39 13.71 1.22
N ALA A 38 -4.15 13.72 1.68
CA ALA A 38 -3.13 12.78 1.23
C ALA A 38 -3.50 11.32 1.54
N ALA A 39 -4.11 11.06 2.68
CA ALA A 39 -4.55 9.72 3.08
C ALA A 39 -5.68 9.14 2.21
N LYS A 40 -6.38 9.98 1.46
CA LYS A 40 -7.44 9.55 0.52
C LYS A 40 -6.89 9.09 -0.83
N LEU A 41 -5.64 9.39 -1.15
CA LEU A 41 -4.99 8.92 -2.37
C LEU A 41 -4.83 7.39 -2.35
N SER A 42 -4.66 6.79 -3.52
CA SER A 42 -4.35 5.37 -3.61
C SER A 42 -3.04 5.05 -2.86
N PRO A 43 -2.95 3.91 -2.15
CA PRO A 43 -1.71 3.44 -1.55
C PRO A 43 -0.58 3.24 -2.58
N TRP A 44 -0.94 3.03 -3.83
CA TRP A 44 -0.02 2.82 -4.94
C TRP A 44 0.39 4.10 -5.67
N PHE A 45 -0.17 5.24 -5.25
CA PHE A 45 0.15 6.54 -5.84
C PHE A 45 1.41 7.12 -5.20
N ASP A 46 2.53 7.04 -5.88
CA ASP A 46 3.85 7.46 -5.40
C ASP A 46 4.33 8.81 -5.93
N GLY A 47 3.72 9.30 -7.01
CA GLY A 47 4.12 10.52 -7.71
C GLY A 47 3.71 11.85 -7.05
N ARG A 48 3.19 11.85 -5.82
CA ARG A 48 2.57 13.02 -5.18
C ARG A 48 3.43 14.29 -5.19
N ARG A 49 4.73 14.18 -4.90
CA ARG A 49 5.64 15.35 -4.83
C ARG A 49 5.82 16.06 -6.16
N HIS A 50 5.67 15.33 -7.25
CA HIS A 50 5.80 15.80 -8.62
C HIS A 50 4.44 16.02 -9.29
N SER A 51 3.37 15.98 -8.51
CA SER A 51 2.02 16.21 -8.99
C SER A 51 1.56 17.62 -8.66
N THR A 52 0.80 18.19 -9.57
CA THR A 52 0.12 19.46 -9.38
C THR A 52 -1.14 19.31 -8.55
N VAL A 53 -1.66 20.41 -8.02
CA VAL A 53 -2.95 20.45 -7.31
C VAL A 53 -4.07 19.87 -8.18
N GLU A 54 -4.06 20.20 -9.48
CA GLU A 54 -5.07 19.72 -10.44
C GLU A 54 -5.00 18.21 -10.65
N GLU A 55 -3.80 17.65 -10.76
CA GLU A 55 -3.60 16.19 -10.85
C GLU A 55 -4.07 15.48 -9.58
N ILE A 56 -3.80 16.05 -8.41
CA ILE A 56 -4.30 15.50 -7.14
C ILE A 56 -5.83 15.54 -7.07
N ARG A 57 -6.47 16.61 -7.54
CA ARG A 57 -7.94 16.67 -7.63
C ARG A 57 -8.50 15.54 -8.48
N LYS A 58 -7.93 15.32 -9.66
CA LYS A 58 -8.33 14.21 -10.54
C LYS A 58 -8.13 12.84 -9.87
N GLN A 59 -7.02 12.65 -9.17
CA GLN A 59 -6.81 11.41 -8.42
C GLN A 59 -7.88 11.21 -7.34
N LEU A 60 -8.25 12.25 -6.61
CA LEU A 60 -9.28 12.16 -5.58
C LEU A 60 -10.69 11.89 -6.17
N GLU A 61 -11.00 12.43 -7.34
CA GLU A 61 -12.23 12.10 -8.08
C GLU A 61 -12.25 10.61 -8.45
N LEU A 62 -11.17 10.08 -9.01
CA LEU A 62 -11.02 8.65 -9.30
C LEU A 62 -11.17 7.78 -8.03
N ARG A 63 -10.71 8.27 -6.87
CA ARG A 63 -10.89 7.57 -5.59
C ARG A 63 -12.36 7.50 -5.15
N GLU A 64 -13.13 8.55 -5.41
CA GLU A 64 -14.58 8.53 -5.16
C GLU A 64 -15.30 7.54 -6.10
N ASP A 65 -14.94 7.53 -7.37
CA ASP A 65 -15.48 6.54 -8.34
C ASP A 65 -15.11 5.11 -7.91
N ASN A 66 -13.88 4.90 -7.46
CA ASN A 66 -13.40 3.60 -6.98
C ASN A 66 -14.22 3.10 -5.77
N LYS A 67 -14.73 3.96 -4.91
CA LYS A 67 -15.61 3.54 -3.80
C LYS A 67 -16.87 2.84 -4.31
N ASN A 68 -17.43 3.35 -5.39
CA ASN A 68 -18.61 2.74 -6.02
C ASN A 68 -18.24 1.36 -6.60
N GLU A 69 -17.09 1.25 -7.24
CA GLU A 69 -16.57 -0.02 -7.75
C GLU A 69 -16.36 -1.05 -6.63
N VAL A 70 -15.78 -0.62 -5.50
CA VAL A 70 -15.58 -1.47 -4.32
C VAL A 70 -16.90 -1.95 -3.74
N GLN A 71 -17.90 -1.08 -3.65
CA GLN A 71 -19.23 -1.47 -3.14
C GLN A 71 -19.95 -2.44 -4.08
N ALA A 72 -19.76 -2.28 -5.39
CA ALA A 72 -20.35 -3.14 -6.41
C ALA A 72 -19.55 -4.42 -6.68
N PHE A 73 -18.40 -4.61 -6.02
CA PHE A 73 -17.53 -5.74 -6.21
C PHE A 73 -18.12 -7.03 -5.62
N HIS A 74 -18.18 -8.09 -6.41
CA HIS A 74 -18.62 -9.43 -5.97
C HIS A 74 -17.40 -10.35 -5.82
N ILE A 75 -17.11 -10.74 -4.60
CA ILE A 75 -15.98 -11.62 -4.31
C ILE A 75 -16.35 -13.06 -4.71
N ASN A 76 -15.72 -13.55 -5.77
CA ASN A 76 -15.86 -14.93 -6.24
C ASN A 76 -14.70 -15.81 -5.80
N ARG A 77 -13.48 -15.26 -5.76
CA ARG A 77 -12.27 -15.97 -5.34
C ARG A 77 -11.41 -15.10 -4.45
N ILE A 78 -10.69 -15.78 -3.57
CA ILE A 78 -9.75 -15.17 -2.61
C ILE A 78 -8.46 -15.97 -2.63
N TYR A 79 -7.33 -15.28 -2.75
CA TYR A 79 -5.99 -15.86 -2.71
C TYR A 79 -5.11 -15.12 -1.71
N GLY A 80 -4.23 -15.83 -1.01
CA GLY A 80 -3.30 -15.28 -0.04
C GLY A 80 -3.75 -15.40 1.41
N GLU A 81 -2.87 -15.05 2.33
CA GLU A 81 -3.10 -15.16 3.79
C GLU A 81 -3.19 -13.78 4.44
N ASP A 82 -2.08 -13.06 4.59
CA ASP A 82 -2.04 -11.74 5.20
C ASP A 82 -2.50 -10.64 4.23
N THR A 83 -1.86 -10.57 3.07
CA THR A 83 -2.31 -9.76 1.94
C THR A 83 -3.03 -10.66 0.97
N LYS A 84 -4.27 -10.32 0.66
CA LYS A 84 -5.15 -11.15 -0.17
C LYS A 84 -5.49 -10.47 -1.47
N ILE A 85 -5.62 -11.30 -2.49
CA ILE A 85 -6.17 -10.93 -3.79
C ILE A 85 -7.63 -11.39 -3.82
N TYR A 86 -8.53 -10.45 -4.02
CA TYR A 86 -9.95 -10.70 -4.20
C TYR A 86 -10.31 -10.55 -5.68
N VAL A 87 -11.05 -11.48 -6.23
CA VAL A 87 -11.41 -11.50 -7.66
C VAL A 87 -12.92 -11.46 -7.82
N ASP A 88 -13.37 -10.58 -8.73
CA ASP A 88 -14.71 -10.56 -9.28
C ASP A 88 -14.64 -11.12 -10.71
N GLU A 89 -14.95 -12.40 -10.86
CA GLU A 89 -14.91 -13.09 -12.16
C GLU A 89 -15.96 -12.58 -13.14
N GLN A 90 -17.10 -12.11 -12.63
CA GLN A 90 -18.19 -11.62 -13.48
C GLN A 90 -17.84 -10.31 -14.17
N LYS A 91 -17.18 -9.43 -13.45
CA LYS A 91 -16.72 -8.12 -13.97
C LYS A 91 -15.30 -8.17 -14.53
N GLY A 92 -14.55 -9.22 -14.25
CA GLY A 92 -13.15 -9.34 -14.66
C GLY A 92 -12.23 -8.35 -13.93
N ASN A 93 -12.50 -8.13 -12.64
CA ASN A 93 -11.75 -7.20 -11.79
C ASN A 93 -11.11 -7.92 -10.60
N PHE A 94 -10.08 -7.31 -10.05
CA PHE A 94 -9.47 -7.76 -8.80
C PHE A 94 -9.08 -6.56 -7.93
N MET A 95 -8.88 -6.83 -6.64
CA MET A 95 -8.30 -5.88 -5.68
C MET A 95 -7.36 -6.60 -4.74
N VAL A 96 -6.37 -5.88 -4.23
CA VAL A 96 -5.35 -6.40 -3.31
C VAL A 96 -5.40 -5.59 -2.02
N THR A 97 -5.60 -6.24 -0.90
CA THR A 97 -5.63 -5.58 0.41
C THR A 97 -5.29 -6.54 1.53
N SER A 98 -4.68 -6.02 2.59
CA SER A 98 -4.46 -6.71 3.86
C SER A 98 -5.56 -6.40 4.91
N ALA A 99 -6.54 -5.57 4.56
CA ALA A 99 -7.65 -5.26 5.44
C ALA A 99 -8.51 -6.51 5.70
N GLN A 100 -8.98 -6.68 6.94
CA GLN A 100 -9.88 -7.79 7.31
C GLN A 100 -11.20 -7.71 6.53
N ASP A 101 -11.75 -6.51 6.39
CA ASP A 101 -12.87 -6.23 5.49
C ASP A 101 -12.31 -5.64 4.18
N PRO A 102 -12.37 -6.39 3.06
CA PRO A 102 -11.81 -5.92 1.80
C PRO A 102 -12.50 -4.68 1.25
N LYS A 103 -13.73 -4.39 1.66
CA LYS A 103 -14.47 -3.20 1.23
C LYS A 103 -14.17 -1.96 2.07
N ASN A 104 -13.51 -2.14 3.20
CA ASN A 104 -13.06 -1.04 4.04
C ASN A 104 -11.71 -0.51 3.55
N GLY A 105 -11.53 0.81 3.58
CA GLY A 105 -10.28 1.45 3.15
C GLY A 105 -10.15 1.72 1.66
N ASN A 106 -11.18 1.41 0.87
CA ASN A 106 -11.23 1.74 -0.55
C ASN A 106 -10.03 1.20 -1.34
N PRO A 107 -9.77 -0.14 -1.37
CA PRO A 107 -8.70 -0.70 -2.17
C PRO A 107 -8.95 -0.46 -3.66
N ASP A 108 -7.89 -0.33 -4.45
CA ASP A 108 -8.03 -0.10 -5.88
C ASP A 108 -8.66 -1.31 -6.57
N VAL A 109 -9.74 -1.08 -7.31
CA VAL A 109 -10.34 -2.09 -8.19
C VAL A 109 -9.66 -1.99 -9.55
N ILE A 110 -9.02 -3.07 -9.96
CA ILE A 110 -8.18 -3.13 -11.15
C ILE A 110 -8.75 -4.17 -12.11
N SER A 111 -8.80 -3.82 -13.40
CA SER A 111 -9.18 -4.79 -14.43
C SER A 111 -8.14 -5.91 -14.57
N LEU A 112 -8.59 -7.15 -14.69
CA LEU A 112 -7.71 -8.28 -15.02
C LEU A 112 -7.00 -8.08 -16.35
N ASP A 113 -7.61 -7.36 -17.28
CA ASP A 113 -7.01 -7.03 -18.58
C ASP A 113 -5.81 -6.07 -18.47
N ALA A 114 -5.66 -5.40 -17.35
CA ALA A 114 -4.51 -4.51 -17.07
C ALA A 114 -3.24 -5.30 -16.68
N ILE A 115 -3.35 -6.58 -16.40
CA ILE A 115 -2.21 -7.43 -16.04
C ILE A 115 -1.38 -7.71 -17.29
N THR A 116 -0.12 -7.30 -17.27
CA THR A 116 0.82 -7.50 -18.39
C THR A 116 1.76 -8.68 -18.16
N ASN A 117 2.02 -9.03 -16.90
CA ASN A 117 2.88 -10.14 -16.51
C ASN A 117 2.44 -10.72 -15.17
N CYS A 118 2.60 -12.03 -15.01
CA CYS A 118 2.38 -12.73 -13.76
C CYS A 118 3.45 -13.82 -13.61
N GLU A 119 4.27 -13.72 -12.59
CA GLU A 119 5.34 -14.67 -12.31
C GLU A 119 5.21 -15.21 -10.88
N ILE A 120 5.62 -16.45 -10.69
CA ILE A 120 5.72 -17.06 -9.36
C ILE A 120 7.18 -16.99 -8.94
N ASP A 121 7.45 -16.29 -7.84
CA ASP A 121 8.76 -16.27 -7.16
C ASP A 121 8.67 -17.15 -5.92
N ILE A 122 9.29 -18.31 -5.99
CA ILE A 122 9.37 -19.25 -4.86
C ILE A 122 10.74 -19.11 -4.23
N ARG A 123 10.78 -18.66 -2.98
CA ARG A 123 11.98 -18.61 -2.17
C ARG A 123 11.90 -19.65 -1.08
N GLU A 124 12.84 -20.57 -1.09
CA GLU A 124 12.95 -21.62 -0.10
C GLU A 124 14.18 -21.33 0.77
N GLY A 125 13.96 -21.11 2.04
CA GLY A 125 15.00 -21.06 3.05
C GLY A 125 15.22 -22.46 3.62
N ARG A 126 16.47 -22.87 3.79
CA ARG A 126 16.78 -24.08 4.56
C ARG A 126 17.81 -23.77 5.64
N THR A 127 17.58 -24.29 6.82
CA THR A 127 18.51 -24.20 7.96
C THR A 127 18.89 -25.58 8.41
N GLU A 128 20.20 -25.84 8.58
CA GLU A 128 20.66 -27.11 9.10
C GLU A 128 20.22 -27.26 10.58
N VAL A 129 19.59 -28.37 10.88
CA VAL A 129 19.20 -28.72 12.24
C VAL A 129 20.41 -29.34 12.94
N MET A 130 20.89 -28.66 13.98
CA MET A 130 22.03 -29.10 14.78
C MET A 130 21.58 -29.91 16.01
N ARG A 131 22.46 -30.67 16.58
CA ARG A 131 22.27 -31.34 17.87
C ARG A 131 23.40 -30.98 18.82
N GLU A 132 23.20 -31.07 20.11
CA GLU A 132 24.25 -30.95 21.10
C GLU A 132 24.92 -32.32 21.31
N ASP A 133 26.24 -32.32 21.37
CA ASP A 133 27.03 -33.47 21.81
C ASP A 133 27.13 -33.56 23.35
N ALA A 134 27.85 -34.55 23.87
CA ALA A 134 28.04 -34.77 25.31
C ALA A 134 28.77 -33.61 26.03
N ASP A 135 29.51 -32.78 25.28
CA ASP A 135 30.27 -31.65 25.80
C ASP A 135 29.51 -30.31 25.64
N GLY A 136 28.27 -30.35 25.13
CA GLY A 136 27.41 -29.16 24.91
C GLY A 136 27.73 -28.38 23.65
N ASN A 137 28.50 -28.94 22.71
CA ASN A 137 28.78 -28.32 21.41
C ASN A 137 27.70 -28.65 20.39
N GLU A 138 27.34 -27.67 19.56
CA GLU A 138 26.46 -27.89 18.41
C GLU A 138 27.21 -28.67 17.32
N VAL A 139 26.65 -29.79 16.93
CA VAL A 139 27.19 -30.66 15.87
C VAL A 139 26.12 -31.05 14.89
N SER A 140 26.52 -31.29 13.64
CA SER A 140 25.61 -31.76 12.58
C SER A 140 25.16 -33.20 12.85
N TYR A 141 23.96 -33.51 12.39
CA TYR A 141 23.54 -34.90 12.22
C TYR A 141 24.33 -35.57 11.09
N ASN A 142 24.45 -36.88 11.14
CA ASN A 142 25.00 -37.65 10.04
C ASN A 142 24.02 -38.75 9.63
N PRO A 143 23.36 -38.59 8.45
CA PRO A 143 23.48 -37.48 7.47
C PRO A 143 22.86 -36.17 7.99
N PRO A 144 23.23 -35.01 7.43
CA PRO A 144 22.68 -33.70 7.81
C PRO A 144 21.17 -33.65 7.67
N ARG A 145 20.50 -32.91 8.60
CA ARG A 145 19.06 -32.67 8.59
C ARG A 145 18.81 -31.17 8.39
N TYR A 146 17.75 -30.83 7.67
CA TYR A 146 17.39 -29.45 7.37
C TYR A 146 15.92 -29.18 7.72
N SER A 147 15.66 -27.98 8.25
CA SER A 147 14.31 -27.40 8.30
C SER A 147 14.16 -26.46 7.11
N TYR A 148 12.95 -26.35 6.60
CA TYR A 148 12.57 -25.51 5.45
C TYR A 148 11.49 -24.54 5.89
N ASP A 149 11.62 -23.25 5.44
CA ASP A 149 10.66 -22.16 5.67
C ASP A 149 10.04 -21.72 4.36
#